data_ccde4e8eb0406072bffd558acd80d99d
#
_entry.id   ccde4e8eb0406072bffd558acd80d99d
#
_cell.length_a   1.000
_cell.length_b   1.000
_cell.length_c   1.000
_cell.angle_alpha   90.00
_cell.angle_beta   90.00
_cell.angle_gamma   90.00
#
_symmetry.space_group_name_H-M   'P 1'
#
loop_
_entity.id
_entity.type
_entity.pdbx_description
1 polymer ?
#
loop_
_entity_poly.entity_id
_entity_poly.type
_entity_poly.pdbx_seq_one_letter_code
_entity_poly.pdbx_strand_id
1 'polypeptide(L)'
;MVISKIVGAVFKIPLTNILGGIGMGYYSTAYSLYTPVFAMTAAAVPTVIIKAVADNIALRRFANAQKVLRTAVLIFGATGLIGTAAILALARPFSDTVAQSPQSVWGIIAIAPSVFLCCISSVYKGYYEAVSYTHLRAHETCADL
;
A
#
# COMPACT_ATOMS: atom_id res chain seq x y z
N MET A 1 -15.00 6.36 4.32
CA MET A 1 -14.85 5.31 3.28
C MET A 1 -15.75 5.47 2.05
N VAL A 2 -16.99 5.96 2.17
CA VAL A 2 -17.91 6.15 1.03
C VAL A 2 -17.42 7.24 0.08
N ILE A 3 -16.96 8.37 0.60
CA ILE A 3 -16.47 9.52 -0.20
C ILE A 3 -15.30 9.11 -1.10
N SER A 4 -14.36 8.33 -0.61
CA SER A 4 -13.21 7.87 -1.41
C SER A 4 -13.63 6.98 -2.59
N LYS A 5 -14.67 6.17 -2.42
CA LYS A 5 -15.23 5.35 -3.50
C LYS A 5 -15.95 6.18 -4.56
N ILE A 6 -16.68 7.21 -4.12
CA ILE A 6 -17.37 8.14 -5.03
C ILE A 6 -16.35 8.92 -5.86
N VAL A 7 -15.31 9.46 -5.23
CA VAL A 7 -14.23 10.18 -5.92
C VAL A 7 -13.53 9.26 -6.93
N GLY A 8 -13.26 8.00 -6.56
CA GLY A 8 -12.66 7.01 -7.47
C GLY A 8 -13.58 6.69 -8.67
N ALA A 9 -14.88 6.58 -8.47
CA ALA A 9 -15.85 6.35 -9.53
C ALA A 9 -15.93 7.56 -10.48
N VAL A 10 -16.03 8.78 -9.92
CA VAL A 10 -16.06 10.04 -10.70
C VAL A 10 -14.77 10.21 -11.51
N PHE A 11 -13.60 9.84 -10.96
CA PHE A 11 -12.33 9.89 -11.68
C PHE A 11 -12.26 8.88 -12.84
N LYS A 12 -12.89 7.71 -12.69
CA LYS A 12 -12.86 6.64 -13.69
C LYS A 12 -13.60 7.04 -14.98
N ILE A 13 -14.65 7.85 -14.89
CA ILE A 13 -15.44 8.29 -16.06
C ILE A 13 -14.59 9.12 -17.04
N PRO A 14 -13.98 10.26 -16.64
CA PRO A 14 -13.13 11.01 -17.54
C PRO A 14 -11.89 10.24 -17.98
N LEU A 15 -11.34 9.38 -17.12
CA LEU A 15 -10.20 8.53 -17.48
C LEU A 15 -10.56 7.60 -18.65
N THR A 16 -11.73 6.97 -18.63
CA THR A 16 -12.19 6.10 -19.70
C THR A 16 -12.42 6.86 -21.00
N ASN A 17 -12.93 8.09 -20.93
CA ASN A 17 -13.15 8.93 -22.11
C ASN A 17 -11.84 9.39 -22.75
N ILE A 18 -10.82 9.71 -21.95
CA ILE A 18 -9.51 10.17 -22.44
C ILE A 18 -8.69 9.02 -23.00
N LEU A 19 -8.63 7.88 -22.30
CA LEU A 19 -7.84 6.73 -22.73
C LEU A 19 -8.49 5.92 -23.86
N GLY A 20 -9.81 5.99 -24.00
CA GLY A 20 -10.55 5.14 -24.91
C GLY A 20 -10.53 3.65 -24.51
N GLY A 21 -11.14 2.79 -25.32
CA GLY A 21 -11.24 1.35 -25.02
C GLY A 21 -9.88 0.64 -24.98
N ILE A 22 -8.99 0.98 -25.92
CA ILE A 22 -7.65 0.36 -26.02
C ILE A 22 -6.77 0.80 -24.83
N GLY A 23 -6.78 2.08 -24.50
CA GLY A 23 -6.01 2.59 -23.36
C GLY A 23 -6.48 2.05 -22.01
N MET A 24 -7.79 1.83 -21.85
CA MET A 24 -8.34 1.16 -20.67
C MET A 24 -7.91 -0.30 -20.59
N GLY A 25 -7.72 -0.98 -21.71
CA GLY A 25 -7.13 -2.32 -21.77
C GLY A 25 -5.72 -2.33 -21.19
N TYR A 26 -4.86 -1.42 -21.62
CA TYR A 26 -3.48 -1.30 -21.09
C TYR A 26 -3.45 -0.98 -19.59
N TYR A 27 -4.33 -0.07 -19.15
CA TYR A 27 -4.48 0.26 -17.72
C TYR A 27 -4.92 -0.96 -16.90
N SER A 28 -5.93 -1.70 -17.37
CA SER A 28 -6.44 -2.91 -16.71
C SER A 28 -5.37 -3.99 -16.58
N THR A 29 -4.58 -4.18 -17.64
CA THR A 29 -3.44 -5.13 -17.66
C THR A 29 -2.39 -4.75 -16.63
N ALA A 30 -1.98 -3.48 -16.57
CA ALA A 30 -1.03 -2.99 -15.59
C ALA A 30 -1.55 -3.18 -14.16
N TYR A 31 -2.83 -2.91 -13.94
CA TYR A 31 -3.47 -3.05 -12.64
C TYR A 31 -3.62 -4.52 -12.20
N SER A 32 -3.81 -5.45 -13.15
CA SER A 32 -3.88 -6.89 -12.87
C SER A 32 -2.56 -7.44 -12.32
N LEU A 33 -1.43 -6.95 -12.83
CA LEU A 33 -0.12 -7.34 -12.32
C LEU A 33 0.20 -6.65 -10.99
N TYR A 34 -0.19 -5.38 -10.84
CA TYR A 34 0.06 -4.60 -9.64
C TYR A 34 -0.67 -5.15 -8.41
N THR A 35 -1.95 -5.52 -8.55
CA THR A 35 -2.83 -5.88 -7.42
C THR A 35 -2.32 -7.05 -6.58
N PRO A 36 -1.92 -8.22 -7.14
CA PRO A 36 -1.40 -9.31 -6.33
C PRO A 36 -0.08 -8.98 -5.66
N VAL A 37 0.82 -8.27 -6.35
CA VAL A 37 2.11 -7.87 -5.76
C VAL A 37 1.88 -6.89 -4.60
N PHE A 38 1.00 -5.93 -4.78
CA PHE A 38 0.61 -4.99 -3.72
C PHE A 38 -0.02 -5.71 -2.52
N ALA A 39 -0.91 -6.67 -2.75
CA ALA A 39 -1.55 -7.43 -1.67
C ALA A 39 -0.53 -8.22 -0.85
N MET A 40 0.45 -8.83 -1.50
CA MET A 40 1.50 -9.58 -0.80
C MET A 40 2.48 -8.68 -0.04
N THR A 41 2.78 -7.49 -0.56
CA THR A 41 3.84 -6.63 0.00
C THR A 41 3.34 -5.57 0.98
N ALA A 42 2.12 -5.07 0.82
CA ALA A 42 1.63 -3.91 1.57
C ALA A 42 0.39 -4.16 2.44
N ALA A 43 -0.47 -5.11 2.09
CA ALA A 43 -1.77 -5.25 2.75
C ALA A 43 -1.69 -5.73 4.21
N ALA A 44 -0.72 -6.59 4.54
CA ALA A 44 -0.54 -7.13 5.89
C ALA A 44 0.28 -6.22 6.83
N VAL A 45 0.98 -5.23 6.28
CA VAL A 45 1.92 -4.37 7.01
C VAL A 45 1.29 -3.62 8.19
N PRO A 46 0.14 -2.93 8.04
CA PRO A 46 -0.45 -2.17 9.13
C PRO A 46 -0.77 -3.02 10.36
N THR A 47 -1.33 -4.21 10.14
CA THR A 47 -1.76 -5.10 11.25
C THR A 47 -0.59 -5.52 12.15
N VAL A 48 0.55 -5.86 11.55
CA VAL A 48 1.75 -6.27 12.30
C VAL A 48 2.31 -5.09 13.10
N ILE A 49 2.33 -3.90 12.50
CA ILE A 49 2.87 -2.70 13.13
C ILE A 49 1.98 -2.22 14.25
N ILE A 50 0.66 -2.20 14.07
CA ILE A 50 -0.30 -1.81 15.10
C ILE A 50 -0.06 -2.63 16.37
N LYS A 51 0.04 -3.97 16.24
CA LYS A 51 0.29 -4.84 17.39
C LYS A 51 1.63 -4.53 18.06
N ALA A 52 2.72 -4.51 17.29
CA ALA A 52 4.06 -4.30 17.84
C ALA A 52 4.22 -2.91 18.51
N VAL A 53 3.60 -1.87 17.98
CA VAL A 53 3.65 -0.52 18.55
C VAL A 53 2.73 -0.41 19.76
N ALA A 54 1.51 -0.95 19.71
CA ALA A 54 0.55 -0.92 20.82
C ALA A 54 1.11 -1.61 22.07
N ASP A 55 1.76 -2.77 21.92
CA ASP A 55 2.40 -3.49 23.03
C ASP A 55 3.49 -2.65 23.71
N ASN A 56 4.31 -1.94 22.94
CA ASN A 56 5.36 -1.07 23.49
C ASN A 56 4.81 0.20 24.15
N ILE A 57 3.73 0.77 23.63
CA ILE A 57 3.08 1.95 24.24
C ILE A 57 2.38 1.55 25.54
N ALA A 58 1.70 0.41 25.58
CA ALA A 58 1.05 -0.11 26.80
C ALA A 58 2.05 -0.28 27.96
N LEU A 59 3.29 -0.67 27.64
CA LEU A 59 4.39 -0.79 28.59
C LEU A 59 5.12 0.55 28.87
N ARG A 60 4.61 1.69 28.40
CA ARG A 60 5.21 3.04 28.47
C ARG A 60 6.64 3.13 27.91
N ARG A 61 7.00 2.24 26.98
CA ARG A 61 8.33 2.18 26.35
C ARG A 61 8.34 2.95 25.02
N PHE A 62 8.11 4.26 25.06
CA PHE A 62 8.00 5.11 23.86
C PHE A 62 9.26 5.10 22.97
N ALA A 63 10.43 5.02 23.56
CA ALA A 63 11.69 4.92 22.82
C ALA A 63 11.77 3.62 21.99
N ASN A 64 11.19 2.53 22.49
CA ASN A 64 11.13 1.27 21.75
C ASN A 64 10.08 1.32 20.63
N ALA A 65 8.95 2.00 20.81
CA ALA A 65 7.96 2.20 19.75
C ALA A 65 8.58 2.95 18.54
N GLN A 66 9.42 3.96 18.78
CA GLN A 66 10.14 4.65 17.70
C GLN A 66 11.19 3.74 17.01
N LYS A 67 11.86 2.86 17.76
CA LYS A 67 12.78 1.87 17.17
C LYS A 67 12.01 0.88 16.29
N VAL A 68 10.86 0.42 16.75
CA VAL A 68 9.96 -0.45 15.94
C VAL A 68 9.58 0.24 14.63
N LEU A 69 9.20 1.52 14.67
CA LEU A 69 8.90 2.29 13.45
C LEU A 69 10.08 2.33 12.47
N ARG A 70 11.28 2.68 12.96
CA ARG A 70 12.48 2.76 12.10
C ARG A 70 12.83 1.41 11.49
N THR A 71 12.80 0.34 12.30
CA THR A 71 13.06 -1.01 11.83
C THR A 71 12.00 -1.46 10.82
N ALA A 72 10.72 -1.15 11.06
CA ALA A 72 9.64 -1.44 10.15
C ALA A 72 9.80 -0.70 8.81
N VAL A 73 10.16 0.58 8.82
CA VAL A 73 10.42 1.36 7.58
C VAL A 73 11.56 0.72 6.77
N LEU A 74 12.62 0.25 7.42
CA LEU A 74 13.74 -0.40 6.73
C LEU A 74 13.32 -1.74 6.12
N ILE A 75 12.66 -2.61 6.91
CA ILE A 75 12.25 -3.95 6.45
C ILE A 75 11.22 -3.85 5.34
N PHE A 76 10.13 -3.09 5.58
CA PHE A 76 9.05 -2.96 4.60
C PHE A 76 9.42 -2.05 3.42
N GLY A 77 10.33 -1.10 3.62
CA GLY A 77 10.94 -0.35 2.53
C GLY A 77 11.77 -1.26 1.61
N ALA A 78 12.59 -2.15 2.17
CA ALA A 78 13.33 -3.13 1.38
C ALA A 78 12.38 -4.10 0.65
N THR A 79 11.34 -4.58 1.33
CA THR A 79 10.31 -5.44 0.71
C THR A 79 9.57 -4.71 -0.42
N GLY A 80 9.23 -3.44 -0.24
CA GLY A 80 8.62 -2.61 -1.27
C GLY A 80 9.53 -2.39 -2.49
N LEU A 81 10.85 -2.21 -2.25
CA LEU A 81 11.85 -2.14 -3.33
C LEU A 81 11.94 -3.45 -4.11
N ILE A 82 11.97 -4.59 -3.42
CA ILE A 82 11.97 -5.92 -4.05
C ILE A 82 10.68 -6.12 -4.86
N GLY A 83 9.52 -5.74 -4.32
CA GLY A 83 8.24 -5.80 -5.02
C GLY A 83 8.22 -4.92 -6.28
N THR A 84 8.77 -3.71 -6.20
CA THR A 84 8.92 -2.82 -7.36
C THR A 84 9.85 -3.42 -8.41
N ALA A 85 11.00 -3.96 -7.99
CA ALA A 85 11.93 -4.62 -8.89
C ALA A 85 11.32 -5.87 -9.56
N ALA A 86 10.52 -6.64 -8.82
CA ALA A 86 9.79 -7.79 -9.34
C ALA A 86 8.77 -7.37 -10.41
N ILE A 87 8.00 -6.30 -10.18
CA ILE A 87 7.08 -5.78 -11.20
C ILE A 87 7.84 -5.33 -12.45
N LEU A 88 8.95 -4.63 -12.30
CA LEU A 88 9.76 -4.17 -13.44
C LEU A 88 10.35 -5.34 -14.23
N ALA A 89 10.83 -6.38 -13.54
CA ALA A 89 11.36 -7.58 -14.18
C ALA A 89 10.27 -8.37 -14.93
N LEU A 90 9.07 -8.45 -14.34
CA LEU A 90 7.93 -9.14 -14.91
C LEU A 90 7.17 -8.32 -15.95
N ALA A 91 7.41 -7.01 -16.08
CA ALA A 91 6.68 -6.11 -16.95
C ALA A 91 6.71 -6.57 -18.42
N ARG A 92 7.87 -6.90 -18.95
CA ARG A 92 8.03 -7.39 -20.34
C ARG A 92 7.42 -8.76 -20.56
N PRO A 93 7.83 -9.84 -19.83
CA PRO A 93 7.27 -11.15 -20.07
C PRO A 93 5.75 -11.20 -19.86
N PHE A 94 5.22 -10.47 -18.89
CA PHE A 94 3.78 -10.40 -18.66
C PHE A 94 3.05 -9.68 -19.79
N SER A 95 3.59 -8.58 -20.30
CA SER A 95 2.99 -7.83 -21.40
C SER A 95 2.99 -8.63 -22.71
N ASP A 96 4.04 -9.39 -22.97
CA ASP A 96 4.18 -10.15 -24.23
C ASP A 96 3.39 -11.46 -24.20
N THR A 97 3.39 -12.18 -23.07
CA THR A 97 2.77 -13.52 -22.98
C THR A 97 1.31 -13.49 -22.54
N VAL A 98 0.98 -12.65 -21.57
CA VAL A 98 -0.36 -12.62 -20.97
C VAL A 98 -1.25 -11.54 -21.60
N ALA A 99 -0.74 -10.34 -21.73
CA ALA A 99 -1.51 -9.21 -22.23
C ALA A 99 -1.53 -9.13 -23.78
N GLN A 100 -0.60 -9.79 -24.45
CA GLN A 100 -0.40 -9.72 -25.92
C GLN A 100 -0.38 -8.26 -26.45
N SER A 101 0.11 -7.34 -25.62
CA SER A 101 0.10 -5.90 -25.86
C SER A 101 1.41 -5.27 -25.40
N PRO A 102 2.44 -5.19 -26.25
CA PRO A 102 3.76 -4.66 -25.88
C PRO A 102 3.70 -3.22 -25.32
N GLN A 103 2.68 -2.45 -25.71
CA GLN A 103 2.47 -1.07 -25.26
C GLN A 103 2.06 -0.98 -23.77
N SER A 104 1.52 -2.07 -23.18
CA SER A 104 1.14 -2.13 -21.77
C SER A 104 2.35 -2.05 -20.82
N VAL A 105 3.56 -2.33 -21.30
CA VAL A 105 4.81 -2.23 -20.53
C VAL A 105 4.98 -0.84 -19.91
N TRP A 106 4.68 0.21 -20.65
CA TRP A 106 4.80 1.58 -20.15
C TRP A 106 3.86 1.88 -18.98
N GLY A 107 2.64 1.35 -19.03
CA GLY A 107 1.68 1.44 -17.92
C GLY A 107 2.18 0.71 -16.67
N ILE A 108 2.75 -0.49 -16.84
CA ILE A 108 3.31 -1.28 -15.73
C ILE A 108 4.50 -0.55 -15.09
N ILE A 109 5.42 -0.02 -15.90
CA ILE A 109 6.58 0.75 -15.41
C ILE A 109 6.14 1.99 -14.64
N ALA A 110 5.12 2.70 -15.11
CA ALA A 110 4.61 3.89 -14.45
C ALA A 110 3.97 3.60 -13.08
N ILE A 111 3.33 2.42 -12.93
CA ILE A 111 2.68 2.02 -11.67
C ILE A 111 3.68 1.38 -10.70
N ALA A 112 4.77 0.76 -11.17
CA ALA A 112 5.70 0.02 -10.33
C ALA A 112 6.21 0.79 -9.09
N PRO A 113 6.62 2.08 -9.16
CA PRO A 113 7.10 2.83 -8.00
C PRO A 113 6.03 3.02 -6.91
N SER A 114 4.74 2.95 -7.27
CA SER A 114 3.65 3.11 -6.31
C SER A 114 3.64 2.02 -5.24
N VAL A 115 4.12 0.81 -5.55
CA VAL A 115 4.23 -0.29 -4.57
C VAL A 115 5.18 0.10 -3.44
N PHE A 116 6.33 0.64 -3.77
CA PHE A 116 7.31 1.11 -2.77
C PHE A 116 6.72 2.22 -1.88
N LEU A 117 6.10 3.22 -2.50
CA LEU A 117 5.46 4.33 -1.76
C LEU A 117 4.31 3.84 -0.89
N CYS A 118 3.50 2.89 -1.37
CA CYS A 118 2.41 2.30 -0.59
C CYS A 118 2.92 1.47 0.59
N CYS A 119 4.04 0.74 0.45
CA CYS A 119 4.65 0.03 1.57
C CYS A 119 5.07 0.99 2.68
N ILE A 120 5.75 2.07 2.34
CA ILE A 120 6.16 3.09 3.31
C ILE A 120 4.93 3.75 3.97
N SER A 121 3.94 4.16 3.16
CA SER A 121 2.70 4.76 3.67
C SER A 121 1.95 3.82 4.62
N SER A 122 1.93 2.50 4.34
CA SER A 122 1.29 1.50 5.18
C SER A 122 1.97 1.35 6.54
N VAL A 123 3.30 1.50 6.59
CA VAL A 123 4.06 1.50 7.86
C VAL A 123 3.65 2.69 8.73
N TYR A 124 3.65 3.90 8.16
CA TYR A 124 3.24 5.10 8.90
C TYR A 124 1.78 5.03 9.32
N LYS A 125 0.90 4.56 8.44
CA LYS A 125 -0.51 4.36 8.76
C LYS A 125 -0.68 3.44 9.97
N GLY A 126 -0.04 2.27 9.98
CA GLY A 126 -0.09 1.34 11.11
C GLY A 126 0.44 1.94 12.42
N TYR A 127 1.50 2.74 12.34
CA TYR A 127 2.04 3.44 13.51
C TYR A 127 1.06 4.46 14.10
N TYR A 128 0.48 5.33 13.26
CA TYR A 128 -0.48 6.34 13.72
C TYR A 128 -1.79 5.73 14.22
N GLU A 129 -2.27 4.66 13.59
CA GLU A 129 -3.44 3.91 14.06
C GLU A 129 -3.19 3.31 15.45
N ALA A 130 -2.00 2.74 15.71
CA ALA A 130 -1.63 2.20 17.02
C ALA A 130 -1.61 3.29 18.10
N VAL A 131 -1.02 4.45 17.80
CA VAL A 131 -0.98 5.59 18.75
C VAL A 131 -2.38 6.11 19.04
N SER A 132 -3.23 6.28 18.02
CA SER A 132 -4.60 6.74 18.21
C SER A 132 -5.45 5.76 19.02
N TYR A 133 -5.30 4.46 18.77
CA TYR A 133 -6.04 3.42 19.48
C TYR A 133 -5.72 3.37 20.97
N THR A 134 -4.45 3.52 21.32
CA THR A 134 -4.02 3.55 22.74
C THR A 134 -4.50 4.79 23.47
N HIS A 135 -4.61 5.93 22.79
CA HIS A 135 -5.18 7.17 23.38
C HIS A 135 -6.68 7.04 23.68
N LEU A 136 -7.45 6.43 22.76
CA LEU A 136 -8.89 6.21 22.96
C LEU A 136 -9.16 5.23 24.10
N ARG A 137 -8.41 4.15 24.20
CA ARG A 137 -8.57 3.14 25.26
C ARG A 137 -8.19 3.67 26.65
N ALA A 138 -7.21 4.59 26.74
CA ALA A 138 -6.88 5.25 27.99
C ALA A 138 -8.01 6.17 28.49
N HIS A 139 -8.79 6.75 27.58
CA HIS A 139 -9.95 7.59 27.92
C HIS A 139 -11.16 6.75 28.39
N GLU A 140 -11.40 5.58 27.80
CA GLU A 140 -12.48 4.68 28.21
C GLU A 140 -12.24 4.13 29.61
N THR A 141 -11.02 3.71 29.95
CA THR A 141 -10.67 3.21 31.29
C THR A 141 -10.74 4.28 32.37
N CYS A 142 -10.61 5.57 32.05
CA CYS A 142 -10.80 6.67 33.00
C CYS A 142 -12.26 7.07 33.20
N ALA A 143 -13.17 6.65 32.31
CA ALA A 143 -14.60 6.94 32.43
C ALA A 143 -15.37 5.88 33.24
N ASP A 144 -14.77 4.70 33.44
CA ASP A 144 -15.33 3.58 34.18
C ASP A 144 -14.89 3.53 35.65
N LEU A 145 -14.21 4.55 36.17
CA LEU A 145 -13.81 4.75 37.58
C LEU A 145 -14.57 5.93 38.22
#